data_c2b3bb732380bea186b4162fb9d41cd4
#
_entry.id   c2b3bb732380bea186b4162fb9d41cd4
#
_cell.length_a   1.000
_cell.length_b   1.000
_cell.length_c   1.000
_cell.angle_alpha   90.00
_cell.angle_beta   90.00
_cell.angle_gamma   90.00
#
_symmetry.space_group_name_H-M   'P 1'
#
loop_
_entity.id
_entity.type
_entity.pdbx_description
1 polymer ?
#
loop_
_entity_poly.entity_id
_entity_poly.type
_entity_poly.pdbx_seq_one_letter_code
_entity_poly.pdbx_strand_id
1 'polypeptide(L)'
;MKQANYLDEDYKKNLRNKVWELLKNGDIEEADKIFSSKLDIHEIMGTWNWLHKILIKPEDTNPISIEYLIKKGVNPILKDEYNMAPLNWAMANGKNIEAAKILLKAGGDPNLADKGVREIPLYKVCYMKPFNKELLELFLSYGGDIYKEYKRYGTAILGKNLYEHIQNNKLDLFKDAGEYLFEYNKDIEKYGKDYFINKHKSLLKDEADSLLHEAVIDFDIVKIKKLLDEGYDKNIKNSLNYTPLVKAFSICRLENLQAMVEISDLLYDGTTDIIKAFIIRLDEWLDEYSKFKDNSELIEKREALNYLIKKFEVELPKKIERHNGKSKIKIKSIGWQNQHSELWEQLVPEIGVAETLQGEVIRLSGKIAYEIIDNGGLNWDKKYKELLRNLIKYLKMATPLSKEYLERAEEIEDDLDENINAVTDDEIELLMEYAVKWVQQNLTPISLGKVDYNL
;
A
#
# COMPACT_ATOMS: atom_id res chain seq x y z
N MET A 1 -9.62 -36.35 20.54
CA MET A 1 -10.36 -35.47 19.62
C MET A 1 -10.67 -34.18 20.36
N LYS A 2 -9.95 -33.10 20.07
CA LYS A 2 -10.28 -31.76 20.59
C LYS A 2 -11.50 -31.28 19.80
N GLN A 3 -12.66 -31.13 20.45
CA GLN A 3 -13.79 -30.38 19.92
C GLN A 3 -13.30 -28.96 19.65
N ALA A 4 -13.20 -28.60 18.37
CA ALA A 4 -13.05 -27.21 17.98
C ALA A 4 -14.34 -26.50 18.40
N ASN A 5 -14.27 -25.66 19.43
CA ASN A 5 -15.33 -24.74 19.77
C ASN A 5 -15.45 -23.74 18.61
N TYR A 6 -16.38 -24.01 17.70
CA TYR A 6 -16.88 -22.99 16.79
C TYR A 6 -17.62 -21.97 17.63
N LEU A 7 -16.93 -20.89 18.00
CA LEU A 7 -17.61 -19.70 18.53
C LEU A 7 -18.50 -19.19 17.40
N ASP A 8 -19.78 -18.97 17.72
CA ASP A 8 -20.74 -18.33 16.83
C ASP A 8 -20.13 -17.02 16.26
N GLU A 9 -20.26 -16.77 14.97
CA GLU A 9 -19.71 -15.57 14.32
C GLU A 9 -20.27 -14.28 14.95
N ASP A 10 -21.52 -14.26 15.40
CA ASP A 10 -22.09 -13.13 16.13
C ASP A 10 -21.38 -12.91 17.49
N TYR A 11 -20.99 -13.98 18.17
CA TYR A 11 -20.21 -13.87 19.40
C TYR A 11 -18.82 -13.33 19.14
N LYS A 12 -18.12 -13.80 18.10
CA LYS A 12 -16.81 -13.27 17.67
C LYS A 12 -16.90 -11.80 17.29
N LYS A 13 -17.94 -11.41 16.54
CA LYS A 13 -18.19 -10.02 16.16
C LYS A 13 -18.34 -9.12 17.40
N ASN A 14 -19.10 -9.58 18.40
CA ASN A 14 -19.26 -8.86 19.65
C ASN A 14 -17.93 -8.74 20.43
N LEU A 15 -17.12 -9.81 20.45
CA LEU A 15 -15.78 -9.76 21.06
C LEU A 15 -14.85 -8.80 20.33
N ARG A 16 -14.84 -8.80 18.97
CA ARG A 16 -14.04 -7.85 18.17
C ARG A 16 -14.44 -6.41 18.46
N ASN A 17 -15.73 -6.12 18.55
CA ASN A 17 -16.21 -4.79 18.91
C ASN A 17 -15.77 -4.38 20.32
N LYS A 18 -15.85 -5.30 21.28
CA LYS A 18 -15.38 -5.05 22.65
C LYS A 18 -13.86 -4.77 22.68
N VAL A 19 -13.07 -5.59 22.00
CA VAL A 19 -11.61 -5.37 21.89
C VAL A 19 -11.27 -4.05 21.22
N TRP A 20 -12.01 -3.68 20.16
CA TRP A 20 -11.82 -2.40 19.50
C TRP A 20 -12.03 -1.21 20.46
N GLU A 21 -13.11 -1.22 21.26
CA GLU A 21 -13.36 -0.17 22.26
C GLU A 21 -12.26 -0.14 23.34
N LEU A 22 -11.81 -1.30 23.84
CA LEU A 22 -10.72 -1.39 24.80
C LEU A 22 -9.41 -0.81 24.25
N LEU A 23 -9.04 -1.18 23.02
CA LEU A 23 -7.84 -0.66 22.36
C LEU A 23 -7.97 0.83 22.06
N LYS A 24 -9.13 1.32 21.67
CA LYS A 24 -9.39 2.73 21.46
C LYS A 24 -9.11 3.55 22.74
N ASN A 25 -9.51 3.03 23.89
CA ASN A 25 -9.30 3.67 25.18
C ASN A 25 -7.90 3.46 25.77
N GLY A 26 -7.12 2.50 25.25
CA GLY A 26 -5.82 2.12 25.81
C GLY A 26 -5.90 1.10 26.95
N ASP A 27 -7.04 0.39 27.09
CA ASP A 27 -7.27 -0.63 28.10
C ASP A 27 -6.60 -1.96 27.70
N ILE A 28 -5.29 -1.94 27.63
CA ILE A 28 -4.46 -3.02 27.06
C ILE A 28 -4.59 -4.33 27.85
N GLU A 29 -4.62 -4.27 29.19
CA GLU A 29 -4.68 -5.47 30.02
C GLU A 29 -5.97 -6.27 29.76
N GLU A 30 -7.10 -5.61 29.62
CA GLU A 30 -8.37 -6.25 29.34
C GLU A 30 -8.44 -6.78 27.88
N ALA A 31 -7.87 -6.05 26.93
CA ALA A 31 -7.74 -6.51 25.55
C ALA A 31 -6.85 -7.76 25.45
N ASP A 32 -5.70 -7.79 26.15
CA ASP A 32 -4.75 -8.92 26.17
C ASP A 32 -5.39 -10.19 26.74
N LYS A 33 -6.25 -10.07 27.76
CA LYS A 33 -7.02 -11.21 28.31
C LYS A 33 -7.94 -11.84 27.26
N ILE A 34 -8.56 -11.01 26.41
CA ILE A 34 -9.45 -11.52 25.35
C ILE A 34 -8.62 -12.16 24.24
N PHE A 35 -7.53 -11.54 23.80
CA PHE A 35 -6.63 -12.11 22.82
C PHE A 35 -5.99 -13.43 23.28
N SER A 36 -5.58 -13.51 24.53
CA SER A 36 -4.95 -14.73 25.08
C SER A 36 -5.91 -15.93 25.20
N SER A 37 -7.22 -15.72 25.15
CA SER A 37 -8.18 -16.78 25.45
C SER A 37 -9.28 -16.99 24.42
N LYS A 38 -9.62 -15.99 23.61
CA LYS A 38 -10.86 -15.99 22.80
C LYS A 38 -10.70 -15.51 21.37
N LEU A 39 -9.75 -14.62 21.09
CA LEU A 39 -9.50 -14.07 19.75
C LEU A 39 -8.00 -14.19 19.42
N ASP A 40 -7.70 -14.39 18.16
CA ASP A 40 -6.33 -14.33 17.66
C ASP A 40 -5.94 -12.86 17.39
N ILE A 41 -4.86 -12.39 18.05
CA ILE A 41 -4.34 -11.04 17.82
C ILE A 41 -3.77 -10.86 16.40
N HIS A 42 -3.43 -11.96 15.71
CA HIS A 42 -2.93 -11.98 14.34
C HIS A 42 -4.03 -12.27 13.31
N GLU A 43 -5.31 -12.33 13.72
CA GLU A 43 -6.39 -12.57 12.77
C GLU A 43 -6.43 -11.48 11.69
N ILE A 44 -6.73 -11.92 10.46
CA ILE A 44 -6.96 -11.03 9.33
C ILE A 44 -8.47 -10.99 9.06
N MET A 45 -9.04 -9.82 9.18
CA MET A 45 -10.46 -9.54 8.97
C MET A 45 -10.67 -9.00 7.55
N GLY A 46 -10.89 -9.89 6.59
CA GLY A 46 -10.79 -9.57 5.16
C GLY A 46 -9.34 -9.33 4.78
N THR A 47 -8.96 -8.08 4.52
CA THR A 47 -7.57 -7.65 4.26
C THR A 47 -6.95 -6.87 5.44
N TRP A 48 -7.71 -6.66 6.51
CA TRP A 48 -7.33 -5.83 7.65
C TRP A 48 -6.81 -6.65 8.83
N ASN A 49 -5.75 -6.15 9.46
CA ASN A 49 -5.34 -6.58 10.81
C ASN A 49 -5.86 -5.61 11.88
N TRP A 50 -5.53 -5.84 13.14
CA TRP A 50 -5.99 -5.00 14.25
C TRP A 50 -5.48 -3.56 14.17
N LEU A 51 -4.31 -3.30 13.56
CA LEU A 51 -3.82 -1.93 13.36
C LEU A 51 -4.73 -1.14 12.41
N HIS A 52 -5.18 -1.76 11.30
CA HIS A 52 -6.17 -1.12 10.42
C HIS A 52 -7.48 -0.85 11.18
N LYS A 53 -7.95 -1.86 11.92
CA LYS A 53 -9.22 -1.78 12.62
C LYS A 53 -9.30 -0.63 13.62
N ILE A 54 -8.23 -0.41 14.41
CA ILE A 54 -8.21 0.69 15.39
C ILE A 54 -8.01 2.06 14.74
N LEU A 55 -7.43 2.11 13.53
CA LEU A 55 -7.15 3.35 12.81
C LEU A 55 -8.28 3.81 11.86
N ILE A 56 -9.43 3.13 11.84
CA ILE A 56 -10.63 3.61 11.11
C ILE A 56 -11.00 5.03 11.54
N LYS A 57 -10.85 5.34 12.85
CA LYS A 57 -11.00 6.66 13.43
C LYS A 57 -9.70 7.02 14.15
N PRO A 58 -8.68 7.46 13.41
CA PRO A 58 -7.35 7.66 13.98
C PRO A 58 -7.34 8.68 15.12
N GLU A 59 -8.21 9.69 15.10
CA GLU A 59 -8.38 10.69 16.14
C GLU A 59 -8.79 10.13 17.50
N ASP A 60 -9.48 9.01 17.50
CA ASP A 60 -9.97 8.33 18.72
C ASP A 60 -9.00 7.25 19.22
N THR A 61 -7.95 6.93 18.47
CA THR A 61 -7.05 5.81 18.77
C THR A 61 -5.98 6.19 19.78
N ASN A 62 -5.87 5.42 20.88
CA ASN A 62 -4.81 5.60 21.85
C ASN A 62 -3.48 5.06 21.29
N PRO A 63 -2.39 5.88 21.25
CA PRO A 63 -1.09 5.45 20.74
C PRO A 63 -0.49 4.21 21.44
N ILE A 64 -0.76 4.03 22.73
CA ILE A 64 -0.31 2.86 23.51
C ILE A 64 -0.80 1.55 22.90
N SER A 65 -2.01 1.54 22.32
CA SER A 65 -2.59 0.37 21.67
C SER A 65 -1.86 -0.01 20.39
N ILE A 66 -1.36 0.98 19.65
CA ILE A 66 -0.56 0.75 18.45
C ILE A 66 0.77 0.10 18.83
N GLU A 67 1.47 0.66 19.83
CA GLU A 67 2.70 0.06 20.34
C GLU A 67 2.47 -1.37 20.84
N TYR A 68 1.40 -1.59 21.62
CA TYR A 68 1.05 -2.91 22.12
C TYR A 68 0.87 -3.93 20.99
N LEU A 69 0.09 -3.60 19.96
CA LEU A 69 -0.14 -4.50 18.82
C LEU A 69 1.16 -4.81 18.07
N ILE A 70 2.02 -3.79 17.86
CA ILE A 70 3.33 -3.98 17.21
C ILE A 70 4.24 -4.87 18.08
N LYS A 71 4.31 -4.64 19.38
CA LYS A 71 5.08 -5.46 20.33
C LYS A 71 4.62 -6.92 20.37
N LYS A 72 3.33 -7.17 20.12
CA LYS A 72 2.76 -8.51 19.99
C LYS A 72 2.96 -9.12 18.58
N GLY A 73 3.62 -8.41 17.67
CA GLY A 73 3.97 -8.90 16.33
C GLY A 73 2.90 -8.69 15.25
N VAL A 74 1.88 -7.86 15.50
CA VAL A 74 0.92 -7.48 14.45
C VAL A 74 1.68 -6.70 13.37
N ASN A 75 1.51 -7.10 12.10
CA ASN A 75 2.26 -6.54 10.98
C ASN A 75 1.90 -5.06 10.71
N PRO A 76 2.82 -4.08 10.95
CA PRO A 76 2.55 -2.66 10.78
C PRO A 76 2.60 -2.17 9.33
N ILE A 77 2.98 -3.03 8.38
CA ILE A 77 3.11 -2.70 6.96
C ILE A 77 2.19 -3.56 6.07
N LEU A 78 1.27 -4.32 6.67
CA LEU A 78 0.25 -5.04 5.90
C LEU A 78 -0.56 -4.04 5.07
N LYS A 79 -0.80 -4.35 3.81
CA LYS A 79 -1.64 -3.56 2.92
C LYS A 79 -3.04 -4.16 2.84
N ASP A 80 -4.04 -3.30 2.87
CA ASP A 80 -5.43 -3.68 2.64
C ASP A 80 -5.80 -3.72 1.14
N GLU A 81 -7.06 -3.97 0.83
CA GLU A 81 -7.60 -4.00 -0.54
C GLU A 81 -7.46 -2.67 -1.29
N TYR A 82 -7.31 -1.56 -0.57
CA TYR A 82 -7.09 -0.22 -1.14
C TYR A 82 -5.60 0.09 -1.32
N ASN A 83 -4.70 -0.85 -1.08
CA ASN A 83 -3.24 -0.68 -1.02
C ASN A 83 -2.81 0.28 0.10
N MET A 84 -3.60 0.41 1.16
CA MET A 84 -3.30 1.24 2.31
C MET A 84 -2.72 0.39 3.44
N ALA A 85 -1.60 0.82 4.01
CA ALA A 85 -1.05 0.27 5.24
C ALA A 85 -1.51 1.10 6.46
N PRO A 86 -1.31 0.62 7.70
CA PRO A 86 -1.69 1.36 8.91
C PRO A 86 -1.20 2.81 8.94
N LEU A 87 -0.03 3.13 8.37
CA LEU A 87 0.46 4.51 8.30
C LEU A 87 -0.44 5.41 7.43
N ASN A 88 -0.97 4.89 6.31
CA ASN A 88 -1.93 5.64 5.49
C ASN A 88 -3.18 5.97 6.30
N TRP A 89 -3.72 5.00 7.02
CA TRP A 89 -4.89 5.18 7.88
C TRP A 89 -4.64 6.17 9.03
N ALA A 90 -3.47 6.11 9.68
CA ALA A 90 -3.09 7.07 10.71
C ALA A 90 -3.03 8.50 10.20
N MET A 91 -2.61 8.69 8.93
CA MET A 91 -2.50 9.99 8.27
C MET A 91 -3.78 10.40 7.53
N ALA A 92 -4.74 9.51 7.33
CA ALA A 92 -6.03 9.85 6.78
C ALA A 92 -6.68 10.95 7.66
N ASN A 93 -7.00 12.08 7.04
CA ASN A 93 -7.48 13.28 7.75
C ASN A 93 -6.46 13.97 8.69
N GLY A 94 -5.20 13.54 8.73
CA GLY A 94 -4.10 14.20 9.42
C GLY A 94 -4.21 14.23 10.96
N LYS A 95 -4.90 13.26 11.58
CA LYS A 95 -5.39 13.44 12.94
C LYS A 95 -4.64 12.70 14.05
N ASN A 96 -3.81 11.68 13.73
CA ASN A 96 -3.05 10.98 14.78
C ASN A 96 -1.55 10.99 14.52
N ILE A 97 -0.90 12.08 14.92
CA ILE A 97 0.54 12.29 14.75
C ILE A 97 1.36 11.25 15.52
N GLU A 98 0.96 10.93 16.75
CA GLU A 98 1.70 9.96 17.58
C GLU A 98 1.59 8.55 17.00
N ALA A 99 0.42 8.16 16.49
CA ALA A 99 0.26 6.92 15.73
C ALA A 99 1.20 6.87 14.52
N ALA A 100 1.26 7.95 13.75
CA ALA A 100 2.14 8.04 12.57
C ALA A 100 3.62 7.91 12.93
N LYS A 101 4.07 8.55 14.03
CA LYS A 101 5.45 8.42 14.53
C LYS A 101 5.80 6.98 14.89
N ILE A 102 4.91 6.30 15.63
CA ILE A 102 5.09 4.91 16.03
C ILE A 102 5.15 3.99 14.80
N LEU A 103 4.23 4.18 13.85
CA LEU A 103 4.15 3.36 12.64
C LEU A 103 5.34 3.59 11.71
N LEU A 104 5.88 4.82 11.60
CA LEU A 104 7.13 5.09 10.89
C LEU A 104 8.30 4.34 11.52
N LYS A 105 8.46 4.42 12.86
CA LYS A 105 9.48 3.68 13.61
C LYS A 105 9.35 2.17 13.41
N ALA A 106 8.13 1.68 13.25
CA ALA A 106 7.84 0.27 12.97
C ALA A 106 8.04 -0.12 11.48
N GLY A 107 8.53 0.78 10.64
CA GLY A 107 8.85 0.52 9.24
C GLY A 107 7.75 0.90 8.25
N GLY A 108 6.77 1.69 8.65
CA GLY A 108 5.75 2.24 7.73
C GLY A 108 6.39 2.98 6.55
N ASP A 109 5.81 2.84 5.36
CA ASP A 109 6.31 3.50 4.15
C ASP A 109 5.66 4.88 3.97
N PRO A 110 6.43 5.98 4.10
CA PRO A 110 5.92 7.34 3.91
C PRO A 110 5.42 7.62 2.49
N ASN A 111 5.84 6.79 1.51
CA ASN A 111 5.57 6.98 0.09
C ASN A 111 4.50 6.04 -0.45
N LEU A 112 3.89 5.20 0.39
CA LEU A 112 2.87 4.26 -0.07
C LEU A 112 1.60 5.02 -0.48
N ALA A 113 1.25 4.93 -1.76
CA ALA A 113 -0.01 5.46 -2.27
C ALA A 113 -1.12 4.41 -2.20
N ASP A 114 -2.34 4.83 -1.87
CA ASP A 114 -3.54 4.04 -2.10
C ASP A 114 -3.75 3.79 -3.62
N LYS A 115 -4.64 2.86 -3.99
CA LYS A 115 -4.96 2.59 -5.40
C LYS A 115 -5.44 3.84 -6.17
N GLY A 116 -6.06 4.78 -5.48
CA GLY A 116 -6.54 6.05 -6.04
C GLY A 116 -5.49 7.15 -6.10
N VAL A 117 -4.30 6.93 -5.52
CA VAL A 117 -3.24 7.95 -5.37
C VAL A 117 -3.74 9.22 -4.68
N ARG A 118 -4.58 9.09 -3.66
CA ARG A 118 -5.11 10.21 -2.85
C ARG A 118 -4.53 10.23 -1.45
N GLU A 119 -4.30 9.03 -0.89
CA GLU A 119 -3.88 8.84 0.49
C GLU A 119 -2.39 8.48 0.55
N ILE A 120 -1.52 9.47 0.33
CA ILE A 120 -0.05 9.32 0.45
C ILE A 120 0.38 9.95 1.77
N PRO A 121 0.93 9.18 2.73
CA PRO A 121 1.25 9.70 4.07
C PRO A 121 2.16 10.93 4.04
N LEU A 122 3.22 10.94 3.23
CA LEU A 122 4.12 12.10 3.09
C LEU A 122 3.38 13.36 2.62
N TYR A 123 2.43 13.22 1.68
CA TYR A 123 1.67 14.35 1.18
C TYR A 123 0.75 14.92 2.27
N LYS A 124 0.11 14.05 3.06
CA LYS A 124 -0.76 14.49 4.15
C LYS A 124 -0.03 15.37 5.17
N VAL A 125 1.24 15.10 5.45
CA VAL A 125 2.04 15.95 6.34
C VAL A 125 2.17 17.37 5.78
N CYS A 126 2.34 17.52 4.47
CA CYS A 126 2.45 18.83 3.83
C CYS A 126 1.13 19.65 3.82
N TYR A 127 -0.02 18.95 3.92
CA TYR A 127 -1.34 19.58 3.98
C TYR A 127 -1.82 19.91 5.40
N MET A 128 -1.09 19.50 6.43
CA MET A 128 -1.53 19.69 7.83
C MET A 128 -1.59 21.15 8.22
N LYS A 129 -2.60 21.51 9.04
CA LYS A 129 -2.69 22.81 9.70
C LYS A 129 -2.93 22.61 11.20
N PRO A 130 -2.07 23.22 12.05
CA PRO A 130 -0.83 23.92 11.67
C PRO A 130 0.21 22.98 11.05
N PHE A 131 1.08 23.52 10.20
CA PHE A 131 2.19 22.76 9.61
C PHE A 131 3.12 22.23 10.69
N ASN A 132 3.45 20.94 10.61
CA ASN A 132 4.34 20.27 11.56
C ASN A 132 5.68 19.92 10.89
N LYS A 133 6.65 20.83 11.06
CA LYS A 133 8.00 20.68 10.50
C LYS A 133 8.70 19.40 11.00
N GLU A 134 8.62 19.13 12.31
CA GLU A 134 9.29 17.98 12.93
C GLU A 134 8.75 16.66 12.40
N LEU A 135 7.43 16.59 12.18
CA LEU A 135 6.81 15.43 11.57
C LEU A 135 7.28 15.25 10.12
N LEU A 136 7.38 16.32 9.33
CA LEU A 136 7.89 16.25 7.96
C LEU A 136 9.36 15.78 7.95
N GLU A 137 10.21 16.32 8.83
CA GLU A 137 11.60 15.89 8.98
C GLU A 137 11.68 14.40 9.34
N LEU A 138 10.80 13.91 10.22
CA LEU A 138 10.72 12.51 10.55
C LEU A 138 10.34 11.66 9.32
N PHE A 139 9.31 12.06 8.57
CA PHE A 139 8.90 11.35 7.34
C PHE A 139 10.04 11.28 6.32
N LEU A 140 10.75 12.39 6.11
CA LEU A 140 11.88 12.43 5.20
C LEU A 140 13.04 11.55 5.68
N SER A 141 13.32 11.51 7.00
CA SER A 141 14.35 10.66 7.59
C SER A 141 14.04 9.17 7.43
N TYR A 142 12.77 8.80 7.47
CA TYR A 142 12.31 7.43 7.17
C TYR A 142 12.15 7.17 5.66
N GLY A 143 12.78 7.98 4.80
CA GLY A 143 12.85 7.78 3.36
C GLY A 143 11.68 8.32 2.57
N GLY A 144 11.01 9.35 3.09
CA GLY A 144 10.04 10.13 2.32
C GLY A 144 10.70 10.72 1.08
N ASP A 145 10.15 10.47 -0.10
CA ASP A 145 10.69 10.94 -1.38
C ASP A 145 9.76 11.98 -2.01
N ILE A 146 10.15 13.25 -1.92
CA ILE A 146 9.41 14.38 -2.49
C ILE A 146 9.48 14.44 -4.03
N TYR A 147 10.37 13.66 -4.63
CA TYR A 147 10.52 13.58 -6.09
C TYR A 147 9.89 12.34 -6.69
N LYS A 148 9.32 11.44 -5.85
CA LYS A 148 8.62 10.26 -6.35
C LYS A 148 7.43 10.68 -7.21
N GLU A 149 7.39 10.14 -8.45
CA GLU A 149 6.28 10.37 -9.37
C GLU A 149 5.17 9.35 -9.08
N TYR A 150 3.94 9.85 -9.03
CA TYR A 150 2.74 9.02 -8.89
C TYR A 150 1.88 9.16 -10.14
N LYS A 151 1.54 8.03 -10.74
CA LYS A 151 0.67 7.98 -11.92
C LYS A 151 -0.70 7.49 -11.52
N ARG A 152 -1.72 8.31 -11.70
CA ARG A 152 -3.11 7.90 -11.62
C ARG A 152 -3.60 7.63 -13.03
N TYR A 153 -4.35 6.55 -13.24
CA TYR A 153 -5.04 6.17 -14.48
C TYR A 153 -5.01 7.24 -15.59
N GLY A 154 -3.86 7.40 -16.26
CA GLY A 154 -3.71 8.25 -17.44
C GLY A 154 -3.59 9.76 -17.25
N THR A 155 -3.71 10.30 -16.06
CA THR A 155 -3.50 11.72 -15.78
C THR A 155 -2.52 11.93 -14.64
N ALA A 156 -1.51 12.78 -14.81
CA ALA A 156 -0.68 13.26 -13.72
C ALA A 156 -1.55 14.16 -12.82
N ILE A 157 -1.95 13.67 -11.63
CA ILE A 157 -2.87 14.40 -10.77
C ILE A 157 -2.21 15.53 -10.01
N LEU A 158 -0.92 15.39 -9.75
CA LEU A 158 -0.18 16.29 -8.86
C LEU A 158 1.01 16.98 -9.57
N GLY A 159 0.98 17.16 -10.88
CA GLY A 159 2.20 17.50 -11.59
C GLY A 159 3.11 16.26 -11.62
N LYS A 160 4.43 16.42 -11.72
CA LYS A 160 5.33 15.27 -11.79
C LYS A 160 5.57 14.61 -10.43
N ASN A 161 5.71 15.41 -9.36
CA ASN A 161 6.03 14.94 -8.00
C ASN A 161 5.55 15.94 -6.94
N LEU A 162 5.67 15.59 -5.64
CA LEU A 162 5.23 16.44 -4.54
C LEU A 162 5.92 17.81 -4.53
N TYR A 163 7.23 17.84 -4.75
CA TYR A 163 7.99 19.10 -4.75
C TYR A 163 7.48 20.06 -5.81
N GLU A 164 7.37 19.62 -7.06
CA GLU A 164 6.84 20.44 -8.16
C GLU A 164 5.40 20.87 -7.91
N HIS A 165 4.56 19.96 -7.38
CA HIS A 165 3.17 20.26 -7.06
C HIS A 165 3.06 21.41 -6.07
N ILE A 166 3.82 21.36 -4.97
CA ILE A 166 3.80 22.39 -3.93
C ILE A 166 4.35 23.71 -4.45
N GLN A 167 5.47 23.68 -5.22
CA GLN A 167 6.07 24.91 -5.79
C GLN A 167 5.17 25.60 -6.83
N ASN A 168 4.42 24.82 -7.60
CA ASN A 168 3.52 25.35 -8.63
C ASN A 168 2.16 25.78 -8.07
N ASN A 169 1.79 25.29 -6.89
CA ASN A 169 0.48 25.56 -6.28
C ASN A 169 0.60 26.72 -5.31
N LYS A 170 0.08 27.87 -5.70
CA LYS A 170 0.13 29.12 -4.90
C LYS A 170 -0.90 29.19 -3.76
N LEU A 171 -1.48 28.06 -3.35
CA LEU A 171 -2.44 28.04 -2.25
C LEU A 171 -1.72 28.30 -0.91
N ASP A 172 -2.29 29.13 -0.05
CA ASP A 172 -1.81 29.39 1.31
C ASP A 172 -1.66 28.11 2.15
N LEU A 173 -2.35 27.04 1.73
CA LEU A 173 -2.26 25.72 2.35
C LEU A 173 -0.84 25.16 2.36
N PHE A 174 -0.04 25.44 1.33
CA PHE A 174 1.31 24.88 1.14
C PHE A 174 2.44 25.80 1.50
N LYS A 175 2.16 27.03 1.92
CA LYS A 175 3.18 28.05 2.10
C LYS A 175 4.33 27.56 2.98
N ASP A 176 4.01 27.12 4.19
CA ASP A 176 5.03 26.70 5.16
C ASP A 176 5.79 25.45 4.71
N ALA A 177 5.07 24.43 4.20
CA ALA A 177 5.68 23.23 3.64
C ALA A 177 6.51 23.56 2.39
N GLY A 178 6.04 24.48 1.54
CA GLY A 178 6.74 24.90 0.33
C GLY A 178 8.03 25.62 0.62
N GLU A 179 8.05 26.54 1.59
CA GLU A 179 9.27 27.24 2.04
C GLU A 179 10.29 26.24 2.61
N TYR A 180 9.84 25.32 3.46
CA TYR A 180 10.72 24.27 4.01
C TYR A 180 11.29 23.36 2.92
N LEU A 181 10.46 22.84 2.02
CA LEU A 181 10.90 21.94 0.96
C LEU A 181 11.79 22.62 -0.08
N PHE A 182 11.63 23.93 -0.29
CA PHE A 182 12.52 24.69 -1.15
C PHE A 182 13.94 24.76 -0.57
N GLU A 183 14.09 25.05 0.73
CA GLU A 183 15.40 25.01 1.39
C GLU A 183 15.98 23.59 1.46
N TYR A 184 15.13 22.58 1.71
CA TYR A 184 15.50 21.18 1.67
C TYR A 184 16.06 20.76 0.29
N ASN A 185 15.42 21.20 -0.80
CA ASN A 185 15.88 20.93 -2.16
C ASN A 185 17.25 21.58 -2.43
N LYS A 186 17.48 22.81 -1.98
CA LYS A 186 18.78 23.47 -2.09
C LYS A 186 19.89 22.70 -1.36
N ASP A 187 19.58 22.18 -0.16
CA ASP A 187 20.53 21.38 0.60
C ASP A 187 20.87 20.07 -0.15
N ILE A 188 19.86 19.41 -0.76
CA ILE A 188 20.09 18.23 -1.58
C ILE A 188 20.93 18.53 -2.82
N GLU A 189 20.64 19.61 -3.54
CA GLU A 189 21.42 20.02 -4.72
C GLU A 189 22.88 20.33 -4.35
N LYS A 190 23.10 20.91 -3.18
CA LYS A 190 24.43 21.30 -2.71
C LYS A 190 25.26 20.18 -2.10
N TYR A 191 24.61 19.31 -1.31
CA TYR A 191 25.31 18.35 -0.46
C TYR A 191 24.95 16.87 -0.79
N GLY A 192 23.99 16.63 -1.68
CA GLY A 192 23.47 15.30 -2.01
C GLY A 192 22.40 14.80 -1.05
N LYS A 193 21.64 13.78 -1.47
CA LYS A 193 20.54 13.19 -0.68
C LYS A 193 21.02 12.61 0.66
N ASP A 194 22.20 12.03 0.68
CA ASP A 194 22.78 11.40 1.88
C ASP A 194 23.07 12.40 3.01
N TYR A 195 23.34 13.65 2.66
CA TYR A 195 23.57 14.71 3.65
C TYR A 195 22.35 14.90 4.57
N PHE A 196 21.16 14.96 4.00
CA PHE A 196 19.95 15.15 4.78
C PHE A 196 19.66 13.93 5.67
N ILE A 197 19.75 12.72 5.11
CA ILE A 197 19.57 11.48 5.87
C ILE A 197 20.54 11.45 7.06
N ASN A 198 21.82 11.78 6.83
CA ASN A 198 22.83 11.83 7.87
C ASN A 198 22.55 12.92 8.92
N LYS A 199 22.09 14.10 8.50
CA LYS A 199 21.75 15.22 9.39
C LYS A 199 20.63 14.87 10.37
N HIS A 200 19.68 14.04 9.96
CA HIS A 200 18.50 13.67 10.74
C HIS A 200 18.51 12.21 11.26
N LYS A 201 19.64 11.52 11.18
CA LYS A 201 19.76 10.13 11.68
C LYS A 201 19.35 9.96 13.15
N SER A 202 19.53 10.99 13.98
CA SER A 202 19.07 10.98 15.37
C SER A 202 17.56 10.76 15.50
N LEU A 203 16.77 11.12 14.50
CA LEU A 203 15.32 10.90 14.46
C LEU A 203 14.94 9.42 14.27
N LEU A 204 15.87 8.60 13.74
CA LEU A 204 15.68 7.17 13.56
C LEU A 204 15.90 6.37 14.86
N LYS A 205 16.53 6.99 15.86
CA LYS A 205 16.81 6.35 17.14
C LYS A 205 15.58 6.26 18.02
N ASP A 206 15.53 5.20 18.80
CA ASP A 206 14.56 4.98 19.86
C ASP A 206 15.26 5.08 21.21
N GLU A 207 14.55 5.50 22.26
CA GLU A 207 15.14 5.67 23.61
C GLU A 207 15.68 4.36 24.18
N ALA A 208 15.10 3.22 23.78
CA ALA A 208 15.53 1.89 24.19
C ALA A 208 16.48 1.21 23.18
N ASP A 209 16.98 1.94 22.16
CA ASP A 209 17.96 1.39 21.23
C ASP A 209 19.31 1.14 21.93
N SER A 210 19.85 -0.07 21.78
CA SER A 210 21.21 -0.40 22.21
C SER A 210 22.25 0.11 21.22
N LEU A 211 23.55 0.03 21.57
CA LEU A 211 24.63 0.37 20.66
C LEU A 211 24.62 -0.45 19.35
N LEU A 212 24.13 -1.71 19.38
CA LEU A 212 23.93 -2.50 18.17
C LEU A 212 22.78 -1.96 17.30
N HIS A 213 21.67 -1.50 17.92
CA HIS A 213 20.60 -0.82 17.18
C HIS A 213 21.11 0.47 16.52
N GLU A 214 21.92 1.25 17.23
CA GLU A 214 22.52 2.44 16.64
C GLU A 214 23.49 2.10 15.49
N ALA A 215 24.31 1.06 15.63
CA ALA A 215 25.22 0.64 14.58
C ALA A 215 24.51 0.18 13.30
N VAL A 216 23.36 -0.51 13.42
CA VAL A 216 22.56 -0.91 12.25
C VAL A 216 21.82 0.26 11.60
N ILE A 217 21.47 1.31 12.34
CA ILE A 217 20.92 2.55 11.76
C ILE A 217 21.93 3.21 10.81
N ASP A 218 23.22 3.09 11.14
CA ASP A 218 24.31 3.59 10.30
C ASP A 218 24.75 2.63 9.20
N PHE A 219 24.25 1.39 9.21
CA PHE A 219 24.76 0.28 8.40
C PHE A 219 26.29 0.10 8.55
N ASP A 220 26.81 0.39 9.75
CA ASP A 220 28.24 0.34 10.06
C ASP A 220 28.68 -1.09 10.42
N ILE A 221 29.07 -1.84 9.39
CA ILE A 221 29.49 -3.24 9.54
C ILE A 221 30.69 -3.38 10.47
N VAL A 222 31.61 -2.44 10.44
CA VAL A 222 32.83 -2.48 11.29
C VAL A 222 32.46 -2.33 12.76
N LYS A 223 31.60 -1.35 13.05
CA LYS A 223 31.09 -1.12 14.41
C LYS A 223 30.24 -2.30 14.91
N ILE A 224 29.40 -2.90 14.04
CA ILE A 224 28.61 -4.09 14.41
C ILE A 224 29.53 -5.25 14.80
N LYS A 225 30.54 -5.58 13.96
CA LYS A 225 31.53 -6.64 14.25
C LYS A 225 32.22 -6.40 15.58
N LYS A 226 32.72 -5.18 15.81
CA LYS A 226 33.39 -4.80 17.06
C LYS A 226 32.50 -5.01 18.28
N LEU A 227 31.24 -4.55 18.22
CA LEU A 227 30.30 -4.70 19.35
C LEU A 227 29.97 -6.18 19.64
N LEU A 228 29.87 -7.00 18.59
CA LEU A 228 29.65 -8.45 18.76
C LEU A 228 30.89 -9.12 19.41
N ASP A 229 32.10 -8.74 19.00
CA ASP A 229 33.36 -9.23 19.59
C ASP A 229 33.50 -8.79 21.06
N GLU A 230 32.96 -7.64 21.43
CA GLU A 230 32.85 -7.14 22.81
C GLU A 230 31.76 -7.83 23.64
N GLY A 231 30.97 -8.73 23.00
CA GLY A 231 29.96 -9.53 23.68
C GLY A 231 28.58 -8.87 23.82
N TYR A 232 28.28 -7.85 23.01
CA TYR A 232 26.93 -7.27 22.99
C TYR A 232 25.89 -8.27 22.49
N ASP A 233 24.76 -8.33 23.20
CA ASP A 233 23.67 -9.26 22.87
C ASP A 233 22.94 -8.81 21.58
N LYS A 234 23.05 -9.63 20.53
CA LYS A 234 22.36 -9.38 19.25
C LYS A 234 20.83 -9.54 19.32
N ASN A 235 20.30 -10.18 20.38
CA ASN A 235 18.88 -10.41 20.56
C ASN A 235 18.22 -9.38 21.49
N ILE A 236 18.97 -8.37 21.93
CA ILE A 236 18.41 -7.26 22.73
C ILE A 236 17.29 -6.58 21.97
N LYS A 237 16.23 -6.19 22.66
CA LYS A 237 15.04 -5.61 22.05
C LYS A 237 14.84 -4.15 22.46
N ASN A 238 14.46 -3.32 21.51
CA ASN A 238 14.10 -1.92 21.77
C ASN A 238 12.64 -1.76 22.22
N SER A 239 12.14 -0.52 22.28
CA SER A 239 10.78 -0.19 22.74
C SER A 239 9.68 -0.86 21.92
N LEU A 240 9.90 -1.13 20.62
CA LEU A 240 8.97 -1.82 19.73
C LEU A 240 9.13 -3.35 19.73
N ASN A 241 9.95 -3.91 20.65
CA ASN A 241 10.30 -5.33 20.70
C ASN A 241 11.12 -5.81 19.47
N TYR A 242 11.80 -4.90 18.78
CA TYR A 242 12.66 -5.19 17.63
C TYR A 242 14.08 -5.48 18.08
N THR A 243 14.67 -6.57 17.57
CA THR A 243 16.12 -6.83 17.66
C THR A 243 16.87 -5.90 16.71
N PRO A 244 18.20 -5.73 16.85
CA PRO A 244 18.99 -4.97 15.88
C PRO A 244 18.78 -5.41 14.43
N LEU A 245 18.61 -6.72 14.18
CA LEU A 245 18.33 -7.25 12.85
C LEU A 245 16.96 -6.78 12.32
N VAL A 246 15.90 -6.86 13.13
CA VAL A 246 14.56 -6.38 12.76
C VAL A 246 14.58 -4.88 12.51
N LYS A 247 15.29 -4.11 13.36
CA LYS A 247 15.47 -2.67 13.16
C LYS A 247 16.18 -2.37 11.85
N ALA A 248 17.26 -3.10 11.51
CA ALA A 248 17.96 -2.93 10.23
C ALA A 248 17.00 -3.12 9.03
N PHE A 249 16.19 -4.19 9.04
CA PHE A 249 15.20 -4.43 7.98
C PHE A 249 14.13 -3.34 7.93
N SER A 250 13.67 -2.81 9.07
CA SER A 250 12.62 -1.79 9.11
C SER A 250 13.01 -0.50 8.40
N ILE A 251 14.32 -0.16 8.41
CA ILE A 251 14.88 1.05 7.80
C ILE A 251 15.65 0.78 6.51
N CYS A 252 15.82 -0.49 6.10
CA CYS A 252 16.55 -0.86 4.88
C CYS A 252 15.88 -0.28 3.64
N ARG A 253 16.71 0.26 2.74
CA ARG A 253 16.35 0.77 1.41
C ARG A 253 17.13 0.02 0.34
N LEU A 254 16.78 0.24 -0.94
CA LEU A 254 17.46 -0.43 -2.04
C LEU A 254 18.96 -0.11 -2.13
N GLU A 255 19.36 1.06 -1.64
CA GLU A 255 20.76 1.49 -1.56
C GLU A 255 21.56 0.70 -0.52
N ASN A 256 20.89 0.18 0.50
CA ASN A 256 21.52 -0.53 1.62
C ASN A 256 21.53 -2.05 1.47
N LEU A 257 21.02 -2.61 0.36
CA LEU A 257 20.83 -4.07 0.21
C LEU A 257 22.13 -4.86 0.38
N GLN A 258 23.27 -4.38 -0.13
CA GLN A 258 24.56 -5.06 0.04
C GLN A 258 24.99 -5.10 1.52
N ALA A 259 24.92 -3.95 2.19
CA ALA A 259 25.21 -3.89 3.63
C ALA A 259 24.23 -4.76 4.44
N MET A 260 22.95 -4.83 4.01
CA MET A 260 21.93 -5.64 4.68
C MET A 260 22.24 -7.15 4.58
N VAL A 261 22.85 -7.61 3.49
CA VAL A 261 23.35 -9.00 3.39
C VAL A 261 24.35 -9.29 4.51
N GLU A 262 25.41 -8.47 4.66
CA GLU A 262 26.41 -8.65 5.69
C GLU A 262 25.82 -8.54 7.12
N ILE A 263 24.96 -7.55 7.35
CA ILE A 263 24.25 -7.38 8.62
C ILE A 263 23.44 -8.63 8.96
N SER A 264 22.73 -9.17 7.97
CA SER A 264 21.94 -10.38 8.15
C SER A 264 22.80 -11.61 8.48
N ASP A 265 24.03 -11.69 7.96
CA ASP A 265 24.96 -12.77 8.30
C ASP A 265 25.46 -12.66 9.75
N LEU A 266 25.76 -11.46 10.21
CA LEU A 266 26.28 -11.18 11.55
C LEU A 266 25.20 -11.33 12.64
N LEU A 267 24.00 -10.84 12.36
CA LEU A 267 22.94 -10.70 13.37
C LEU A 267 21.84 -11.76 13.27
N TYR A 268 21.95 -12.73 12.36
CA TYR A 268 20.92 -13.75 12.19
C TYR A 268 20.57 -14.44 13.53
N ASP A 269 19.32 -14.38 13.89
CA ASP A 269 18.76 -14.94 15.13
C ASP A 269 17.49 -15.77 14.88
N GLY A 270 17.19 -16.02 13.61
CA GLY A 270 16.01 -16.72 13.13
C GLY A 270 15.20 -15.88 12.15
N THR A 271 14.13 -16.48 11.64
CA THR A 271 13.22 -15.84 10.70
C THR A 271 11.90 -15.51 11.39
N THR A 272 11.44 -14.27 11.29
CA THR A 272 10.14 -13.82 11.80
C THR A 272 9.26 -13.32 10.65
N ASP A 273 7.94 -13.35 10.84
CA ASP A 273 7.00 -12.89 9.80
C ASP A 273 7.20 -11.41 9.46
N ILE A 274 7.61 -10.59 10.41
CA ILE A 274 7.92 -9.17 10.16
C ILE A 274 9.16 -9.01 9.27
N ILE A 275 10.20 -9.83 9.44
CA ILE A 275 11.37 -9.82 8.53
C ILE A 275 10.94 -10.23 7.13
N LYS A 276 10.13 -11.28 7.00
CA LYS A 276 9.59 -11.71 5.68
C LYS A 276 8.81 -10.58 5.02
N ALA A 277 7.95 -9.88 5.78
CA ALA A 277 7.18 -8.76 5.28
C ALA A 277 8.08 -7.62 4.77
N PHE A 278 9.16 -7.29 5.48
CA PHE A 278 10.13 -6.29 5.03
C PHE A 278 10.88 -6.73 3.76
N ILE A 279 11.25 -8.00 3.62
CA ILE A 279 11.91 -8.52 2.42
C ILE A 279 10.95 -8.48 1.22
N ILE A 280 9.68 -8.84 1.40
CA ILE A 280 8.63 -8.71 0.35
C ILE A 280 8.51 -7.25 -0.10
N ARG A 281 8.46 -6.30 0.84
CA ARG A 281 8.43 -4.87 0.52
C ARG A 281 9.65 -4.41 -0.30
N LEU A 282 10.85 -4.91 0.04
CA LEU A 282 12.07 -4.60 -0.73
C LEU A 282 12.00 -5.17 -2.16
N ASP A 283 11.38 -6.35 -2.35
CA ASP A 283 11.16 -6.93 -3.67
C ASP A 283 10.18 -6.08 -4.50
N GLU A 284 9.09 -5.63 -3.91
CA GLU A 284 8.14 -4.71 -4.56
C GLU A 284 8.81 -3.40 -4.98
N TRP A 285 9.62 -2.79 -4.10
CA TRP A 285 10.35 -1.57 -4.41
C TRP A 285 11.40 -1.77 -5.52
N LEU A 286 12.10 -2.90 -5.52
CA LEU A 286 13.08 -3.20 -6.57
C LEU A 286 12.40 -3.42 -7.92
N ASP A 287 11.24 -4.05 -7.95
CA ASP A 287 10.45 -4.22 -9.16
C ASP A 287 9.94 -2.88 -9.70
N GLU A 288 9.43 -2.02 -8.82
CA GLU A 288 9.02 -0.67 -9.20
C GLU A 288 10.20 0.14 -9.77
N TYR A 289 11.36 0.07 -9.11
CA TYR A 289 12.58 0.73 -9.55
C TYR A 289 13.08 0.21 -10.91
N SER A 290 12.97 -1.10 -11.16
CA SER A 290 13.42 -1.75 -12.40
C SER A 290 12.69 -1.28 -13.65
N LYS A 291 11.46 -0.74 -13.51
CA LYS A 291 10.68 -0.20 -14.64
C LYS A 291 11.30 1.05 -15.26
N PHE A 292 12.19 1.72 -14.56
CA PHE A 292 12.73 3.03 -14.93
C PHE A 292 14.24 3.01 -15.25
N LYS A 293 14.93 1.91 -14.97
CA LYS A 293 16.38 1.79 -15.14
C LYS A 293 16.78 0.40 -15.64
N ASP A 294 17.64 0.38 -16.62
CA ASP A 294 18.27 -0.85 -17.15
C ASP A 294 19.77 -0.72 -16.98
N ASN A 295 20.37 -1.39 -15.99
CA ASN A 295 21.81 -1.35 -15.78
C ASN A 295 22.35 -2.41 -14.79
N SER A 296 23.70 -2.45 -14.64
CA SER A 296 24.44 -3.34 -13.74
C SER A 296 24.05 -3.20 -12.26
N GLU A 297 23.67 -2.00 -11.82
CA GLU A 297 23.25 -1.73 -10.44
C GLU A 297 21.99 -2.52 -10.05
N LEU A 298 21.07 -2.74 -11.01
CA LEU A 298 19.89 -3.59 -10.79
C LEU A 298 20.25 -5.04 -10.56
N ILE A 299 21.26 -5.54 -11.27
CA ILE A 299 21.73 -6.93 -11.13
C ILE A 299 22.27 -7.15 -9.71
N GLU A 300 23.14 -6.27 -9.24
CA GLU A 300 23.71 -6.36 -7.88
C GLU A 300 22.65 -6.30 -6.80
N LYS A 301 21.69 -5.36 -6.93
CA LYS A 301 20.56 -5.24 -5.99
C LYS A 301 19.69 -6.51 -6.00
N ARG A 302 19.41 -7.07 -7.17
CA ARG A 302 18.63 -8.30 -7.31
C ARG A 302 19.36 -9.51 -6.71
N GLU A 303 20.65 -9.63 -6.89
CA GLU A 303 21.47 -10.70 -6.31
C GLU A 303 21.45 -10.61 -4.77
N ALA A 304 21.66 -9.42 -4.21
CA ALA A 304 21.58 -9.19 -2.76
C ALA A 304 20.21 -9.54 -2.19
N LEU A 305 19.15 -9.11 -2.86
CA LEU A 305 17.78 -9.41 -2.43
C LEU A 305 17.46 -10.91 -2.55
N ASN A 306 17.87 -11.58 -3.61
CA ASN A 306 17.70 -13.03 -3.77
C ASN A 306 18.41 -13.81 -2.68
N TYR A 307 19.58 -13.34 -2.24
CA TYR A 307 20.27 -13.92 -1.08
C TYR A 307 19.41 -13.83 0.18
N LEU A 308 18.85 -12.67 0.47
CA LEU A 308 17.98 -12.46 1.64
C LEU A 308 16.70 -13.30 1.56
N ILE A 309 16.05 -13.35 0.40
CA ILE A 309 14.85 -14.18 0.16
C ILE A 309 15.15 -15.63 0.49
N LYS A 310 16.27 -16.17 -0.01
CA LYS A 310 16.69 -17.56 0.23
C LYS A 310 17.03 -17.77 1.71
N LYS A 311 17.81 -16.88 2.31
CA LYS A 311 18.27 -16.99 3.70
C LYS A 311 17.12 -17.00 4.71
N PHE A 312 16.10 -16.18 4.48
CA PHE A 312 14.94 -16.04 5.36
C PHE A 312 13.73 -16.88 4.91
N GLU A 313 13.90 -17.75 3.92
CA GLU A 313 12.86 -18.65 3.40
C GLU A 313 11.56 -17.89 3.07
N VAL A 314 11.69 -16.77 2.33
CA VAL A 314 10.58 -15.91 1.96
C VAL A 314 9.88 -16.47 0.73
N GLU A 315 8.59 -16.76 0.86
CA GLU A 315 7.72 -17.02 -0.29
C GLU A 315 7.21 -15.69 -0.82
N LEU A 316 7.72 -15.28 -1.98
CA LEU A 316 7.22 -14.07 -2.63
C LEU A 316 5.80 -14.28 -3.14
N PRO A 317 4.93 -13.24 -3.06
CA PRO A 317 3.62 -13.27 -3.70
C PRO A 317 3.76 -13.61 -5.19
N LYS A 318 2.90 -14.47 -5.69
CA LYS A 318 2.90 -14.81 -7.12
C LYS A 318 2.56 -13.54 -7.92
N LYS A 319 3.52 -13.05 -8.69
CA LYS A 319 3.29 -11.93 -9.60
C LYS A 319 2.33 -12.40 -10.70
N ILE A 320 1.29 -11.62 -10.96
CA ILE A 320 0.41 -11.87 -12.08
C ILE A 320 1.15 -11.39 -13.32
N GLU A 321 1.56 -12.33 -14.17
CA GLU A 321 2.18 -12.00 -15.46
C GLU A 321 1.14 -11.31 -16.35
N ARG A 322 1.51 -10.16 -16.93
CA ARG A 322 0.66 -9.51 -17.93
C ARG A 322 0.43 -10.45 -19.11
N HIS A 323 -0.78 -10.46 -19.56
CA HIS A 323 -1.20 -11.29 -20.69
C HIS A 323 -0.51 -10.82 -21.98
N ASN A 324 -0.02 -11.75 -22.77
CA ASN A 324 0.71 -11.46 -24.02
C ASN A 324 -0.17 -11.09 -25.22
N GLY A 325 -1.46 -10.88 -25.01
CA GLY A 325 -2.45 -10.56 -26.05
C GLY A 325 -2.75 -11.69 -27.07
N LYS A 326 -2.10 -12.85 -26.96
CA LYS A 326 -2.20 -13.93 -27.95
C LYS A 326 -2.68 -15.26 -27.38
N SER A 327 -2.22 -15.64 -26.19
CA SER A 327 -2.63 -16.89 -25.55
C SER A 327 -4.07 -16.81 -25.03
N LYS A 328 -4.69 -17.97 -24.77
CA LYS A 328 -6.00 -18.01 -24.13
C LYS A 328 -5.92 -17.44 -22.72
N ILE A 329 -6.83 -16.51 -22.39
CA ILE A 329 -6.94 -15.89 -21.06
C ILE A 329 -7.27 -16.98 -20.02
N LYS A 330 -6.58 -16.96 -18.90
CA LYS A 330 -6.79 -17.90 -17.79
C LYS A 330 -7.24 -17.14 -16.56
N ILE A 331 -8.36 -17.55 -16.00
CA ILE A 331 -8.91 -17.01 -14.77
C ILE A 331 -8.77 -18.07 -13.68
N LYS A 332 -8.08 -17.76 -12.60
CA LYS A 332 -7.78 -18.70 -11.49
C LYS A 332 -8.54 -18.34 -10.22
N SER A 333 -8.87 -17.07 -10.04
CA SER A 333 -9.57 -16.57 -8.87
C SER A 333 -11.01 -17.06 -8.81
N ILE A 334 -11.57 -17.11 -7.59
CA ILE A 334 -12.96 -17.48 -7.33
C ILE A 334 -13.73 -16.23 -6.89
N GLY A 335 -14.95 -16.08 -7.37
CA GLY A 335 -15.79 -14.91 -7.15
C GLY A 335 -15.49 -13.79 -8.14
N TRP A 336 -16.51 -13.09 -8.60
CA TRP A 336 -16.39 -12.12 -9.68
C TRP A 336 -15.49 -10.92 -9.30
N GLN A 337 -15.48 -10.47 -8.04
CA GLN A 337 -14.62 -9.37 -7.57
C GLN A 337 -13.13 -9.72 -7.73
N ASN A 338 -12.74 -10.91 -7.23
CA ASN A 338 -11.37 -11.38 -7.35
C ASN A 338 -10.99 -11.64 -8.82
N GLN A 339 -11.93 -12.13 -9.63
CA GLN A 339 -11.72 -12.35 -11.05
C GLN A 339 -11.57 -11.03 -11.82
N HIS A 340 -12.36 -10.00 -11.47
CA HIS A 340 -12.20 -8.67 -12.05
C HIS A 340 -10.82 -8.10 -11.74
N SER A 341 -10.37 -8.19 -10.49
CA SER A 341 -9.04 -7.75 -10.06
C SER A 341 -7.92 -8.53 -10.77
N GLU A 342 -8.04 -9.86 -10.88
CA GLU A 342 -7.09 -10.70 -11.62
C GLU A 342 -7.02 -10.33 -13.10
N LEU A 343 -8.17 -10.12 -13.76
CA LEU A 343 -8.26 -9.73 -15.16
C LEU A 343 -7.75 -8.30 -15.38
N TRP A 344 -7.99 -7.40 -14.42
CA TRP A 344 -7.44 -6.06 -14.47
C TRP A 344 -5.91 -6.08 -14.51
N GLU A 345 -5.27 -6.82 -13.61
CA GLU A 345 -3.82 -6.93 -13.56
C GLU A 345 -3.23 -7.60 -14.79
N GLN A 346 -3.93 -8.62 -15.34
CA GLN A 346 -3.48 -9.33 -16.53
C GLN A 346 -3.62 -8.50 -17.82
N LEU A 347 -4.74 -7.78 -18.01
CA LEU A 347 -5.18 -7.29 -19.31
C LEU A 347 -5.19 -5.78 -19.45
N VAL A 348 -5.29 -5.02 -18.33
CA VAL A 348 -5.44 -3.57 -18.37
C VAL A 348 -4.06 -2.90 -18.29
N PRO A 349 -3.68 -2.07 -19.27
CA PRO A 349 -2.41 -1.37 -19.23
C PRO A 349 -2.39 -0.27 -18.16
N GLU A 350 -1.20 0.13 -17.73
CA GLU A 350 -1.05 1.24 -16.76
C GLU A 350 -1.55 2.57 -17.34
N ILE A 351 -1.41 2.76 -18.63
CA ILE A 351 -1.79 4.01 -19.34
C ILE A 351 -2.47 3.64 -20.67
N GLY A 352 -3.53 4.37 -21.00
CA GLY A 352 -4.22 4.26 -22.29
C GLY A 352 -5.27 3.16 -22.33
N VAL A 353 -5.59 2.71 -23.55
CA VAL A 353 -6.58 1.67 -23.82
C VAL A 353 -5.92 0.29 -23.83
N ALA A 354 -6.69 -0.76 -23.57
CA ALA A 354 -6.17 -2.12 -23.59
C ALA A 354 -5.87 -2.60 -25.03
N GLU A 355 -4.98 -3.58 -25.15
CA GLU A 355 -4.65 -4.19 -26.45
C GLU A 355 -5.77 -5.12 -26.95
N THR A 356 -6.52 -5.70 -26.03
CA THR A 356 -7.59 -6.65 -26.32
C THR A 356 -8.95 -6.11 -25.90
N LEU A 357 -9.99 -6.55 -26.58
CA LEU A 357 -11.37 -6.20 -26.24
C LEU A 357 -11.74 -6.63 -24.84
N GLN A 358 -11.21 -7.79 -24.38
CA GLN A 358 -11.39 -8.28 -23.03
C GLN A 358 -10.79 -7.33 -21.99
N GLY A 359 -9.55 -6.89 -22.22
CA GLY A 359 -8.91 -5.93 -21.36
C GLY A 359 -9.65 -4.61 -21.31
N GLU A 360 -10.19 -4.15 -22.44
CA GLU A 360 -10.95 -2.91 -22.52
C GLU A 360 -12.29 -3.00 -21.77
N VAL A 361 -12.99 -4.12 -21.89
CA VAL A 361 -14.25 -4.37 -21.14
C VAL A 361 -13.99 -4.29 -19.62
N ILE A 362 -12.94 -4.92 -19.13
CA ILE A 362 -12.54 -4.83 -17.72
C ILE A 362 -12.12 -3.41 -17.35
N ARG A 363 -11.37 -2.72 -18.21
CA ARG A 363 -10.93 -1.34 -17.98
C ARG A 363 -12.10 -0.36 -17.87
N LEU A 364 -13.07 -0.46 -18.79
CA LEU A 364 -14.22 0.43 -18.81
C LEU A 364 -15.10 0.20 -17.57
N SER A 365 -15.43 -1.06 -17.24
CA SER A 365 -16.26 -1.37 -16.08
C SER A 365 -15.64 -0.89 -14.79
N GLY A 366 -14.32 -1.09 -14.58
CA GLY A 366 -13.62 -0.62 -13.40
C GLY A 366 -13.50 0.91 -13.30
N LYS A 367 -13.31 1.62 -14.45
CA LYS A 367 -13.29 3.09 -14.47
C LYS A 367 -14.64 3.70 -14.14
N ILE A 368 -15.72 3.12 -14.64
CA ILE A 368 -17.10 3.57 -14.38
C ILE A 368 -17.41 3.37 -12.89
N ALA A 369 -17.12 2.17 -12.37
CA ALA A 369 -17.34 1.87 -10.97
C ALA A 369 -16.54 2.81 -10.06
N TYR A 370 -15.27 3.02 -10.34
CA TYR A 370 -14.44 3.95 -9.59
C TYR A 370 -15.02 5.39 -9.59
N GLU A 371 -15.47 5.90 -10.74
CA GLU A 371 -15.99 7.26 -10.83
C GLU A 371 -17.29 7.43 -10.02
N ILE A 372 -18.17 6.43 -10.05
CA ILE A 372 -19.47 6.53 -9.39
C ILE A 372 -19.35 6.19 -7.90
N ILE A 373 -18.77 5.04 -7.55
CA ILE A 373 -18.73 4.54 -6.18
C ILE A 373 -17.68 5.30 -5.35
N ASP A 374 -16.44 5.38 -5.85
CA ASP A 374 -15.33 5.94 -5.07
C ASP A 374 -15.21 7.46 -5.20
N ASN A 375 -15.56 8.02 -6.36
CA ASN A 375 -15.47 9.46 -6.64
C ASN A 375 -16.79 10.21 -6.51
N GLY A 376 -17.88 9.52 -6.19
CA GLY A 376 -19.20 10.10 -6.03
C GLY A 376 -19.73 10.80 -7.30
N GLY A 377 -19.26 10.38 -8.47
CA GLY A 377 -19.68 10.91 -9.75
C GLY A 377 -19.26 12.34 -10.07
N LEU A 378 -18.23 12.85 -9.39
CA LEU A 378 -17.76 14.23 -9.55
C LEU A 378 -17.33 14.60 -10.95
N ASN A 379 -16.83 13.61 -11.73
CA ASN A 379 -16.42 13.80 -13.13
C ASN A 379 -17.36 13.09 -14.12
N TRP A 380 -18.59 12.75 -13.69
CA TRP A 380 -19.57 12.08 -14.55
C TRP A 380 -20.05 13.00 -15.68
N ASP A 381 -19.25 13.10 -16.72
CA ASP A 381 -19.47 13.96 -17.88
C ASP A 381 -19.79 13.15 -19.15
N LYS A 382 -19.87 13.85 -20.28
CA LYS A 382 -20.11 13.24 -21.60
C LYS A 382 -19.10 12.12 -21.93
N LYS A 383 -17.85 12.23 -21.46
CA LYS A 383 -16.82 11.23 -21.76
C LYS A 383 -17.07 9.93 -20.96
N TYR A 384 -17.42 10.03 -19.69
CA TYR A 384 -17.78 8.84 -18.90
C TYR A 384 -19.04 8.16 -19.43
N LYS A 385 -20.05 8.92 -19.86
CA LYS A 385 -21.23 8.38 -20.55
C LYS A 385 -20.85 7.66 -21.83
N GLU A 386 -19.87 8.17 -22.59
CA GLU A 386 -19.33 7.49 -23.78
C GLU A 386 -18.61 6.17 -23.42
N LEU A 387 -17.87 6.12 -22.31
CA LEU A 387 -17.26 4.87 -21.84
C LEU A 387 -18.32 3.82 -21.54
N LEU A 388 -19.40 4.19 -20.85
CA LEU A 388 -20.50 3.28 -20.52
C LEU A 388 -21.17 2.74 -21.80
N ARG A 389 -21.46 3.59 -22.76
CA ARG A 389 -22.01 3.17 -24.07
C ARG A 389 -21.10 2.18 -24.77
N ASN A 390 -19.78 2.42 -24.76
CA ASN A 390 -18.83 1.50 -25.36
C ASN A 390 -18.73 0.18 -24.57
N LEU A 391 -18.79 0.20 -23.23
CA LEU A 391 -18.87 -1.01 -22.44
C LEU A 391 -20.05 -1.88 -22.88
N ILE A 392 -21.26 -1.33 -22.89
CA ILE A 392 -22.48 -2.05 -23.29
C ILE A 392 -22.39 -2.56 -24.73
N LYS A 393 -21.87 -1.74 -25.64
CA LYS A 393 -21.60 -2.16 -27.01
C LYS A 393 -20.68 -3.37 -27.08
N TYR A 394 -19.61 -3.39 -26.29
CA TYR A 394 -18.64 -4.49 -26.27
C TYR A 394 -19.24 -5.76 -25.66
N LEU A 395 -20.10 -5.65 -24.64
CA LEU A 395 -20.82 -6.79 -24.07
C LEU A 395 -21.76 -7.50 -25.07
N LYS A 396 -22.15 -6.82 -26.15
CA LYS A 396 -22.94 -7.36 -27.26
C LYS A 396 -22.11 -8.01 -28.37
N MET A 397 -20.76 -7.90 -28.31
CA MET A 397 -19.85 -8.41 -29.35
C MET A 397 -19.40 -9.85 -29.07
N ALA A 398 -18.83 -10.50 -30.11
CA ALA A 398 -18.30 -11.87 -30.05
C ALA A 398 -19.34 -12.88 -29.55
N THR A 399 -19.12 -13.55 -28.42
CA THR A 399 -20.15 -14.31 -27.69
C THR A 399 -20.85 -13.35 -26.74
N PRO A 400 -22.03 -12.78 -27.11
CA PRO A 400 -22.71 -11.78 -26.29
C PRO A 400 -23.17 -12.35 -24.96
N LEU A 401 -23.36 -11.49 -23.98
CA LEU A 401 -24.13 -11.86 -22.77
C LEU A 401 -25.58 -12.23 -23.12
N SER A 402 -26.24 -12.91 -22.22
CA SER A 402 -27.68 -13.21 -22.37
C SER A 402 -28.49 -11.92 -22.48
N LYS A 403 -29.65 -12.03 -23.12
CA LYS A 403 -30.55 -10.90 -23.31
C LYS A 403 -30.89 -10.21 -21.98
N GLU A 404 -31.13 -10.97 -20.93
CA GLU A 404 -31.45 -10.47 -19.59
C GLU A 404 -30.33 -9.57 -19.00
N TYR A 405 -29.06 -9.98 -19.11
CA TYR A 405 -27.93 -9.16 -18.63
C TYR A 405 -27.74 -7.90 -19.47
N LEU A 406 -27.97 -7.99 -20.78
CA LEU A 406 -27.84 -6.82 -21.66
C LEU A 406 -28.97 -5.81 -21.41
N GLU A 407 -30.22 -6.27 -21.26
CA GLU A 407 -31.36 -5.41 -20.93
C GLU A 407 -31.12 -4.70 -19.58
N ARG A 408 -30.61 -5.42 -18.56
CA ARG A 408 -30.30 -4.79 -17.28
C ARG A 408 -29.15 -3.77 -17.37
N ALA A 409 -28.12 -4.05 -18.18
CA ALA A 409 -27.03 -3.09 -18.39
C ALA A 409 -27.50 -1.82 -19.11
N GLU A 410 -28.45 -1.95 -20.06
CA GLU A 410 -29.09 -0.83 -20.75
C GLU A 410 -29.98 0.01 -19.81
N GLU A 411 -30.74 -0.64 -18.92
CA GLU A 411 -31.52 0.05 -17.88
C GLU A 411 -30.60 0.90 -16.97
N ILE A 412 -29.44 0.34 -16.53
CA ILE A 412 -28.47 1.09 -15.73
C ILE A 412 -27.90 2.28 -16.54
N GLU A 413 -27.67 2.13 -17.85
CA GLU A 413 -27.24 3.25 -18.72
C GLU A 413 -28.28 4.36 -18.76
N ASP A 414 -29.55 4.00 -18.98
CA ASP A 414 -30.65 4.96 -19.06
C ASP A 414 -30.82 5.71 -17.73
N ASP A 415 -30.79 4.99 -16.59
CA ASP A 415 -30.86 5.59 -15.25
C ASP A 415 -29.71 6.56 -15.00
N LEU A 416 -28.46 6.20 -15.37
CA LEU A 416 -27.29 7.07 -15.25
C LEU A 416 -27.30 8.26 -16.21
N ASP A 417 -27.93 8.11 -17.36
CA ASP A 417 -28.11 9.23 -18.32
C ASP A 417 -29.13 10.25 -17.79
N GLU A 418 -30.15 9.80 -17.07
CA GLU A 418 -31.14 10.66 -16.43
C GLU A 418 -30.63 11.33 -15.16
N ASN A 419 -30.13 10.53 -14.21
CA ASN A 419 -29.65 11.01 -12.92
C ASN A 419 -28.66 10.03 -12.28
N ILE A 420 -27.42 10.47 -12.04
CA ILE A 420 -26.38 9.63 -11.42
C ILE A 420 -26.78 9.08 -10.04
N ASN A 421 -27.63 9.79 -9.28
CA ASN A 421 -28.10 9.35 -7.97
C ASN A 421 -29.29 8.36 -8.05
N ALA A 422 -29.76 8.01 -9.25
CA ALA A 422 -30.81 7.00 -9.43
C ALA A 422 -30.25 5.57 -9.31
N VAL A 423 -28.94 5.40 -9.47
CA VAL A 423 -28.26 4.11 -9.48
C VAL A 423 -27.54 3.87 -8.16
N THR A 424 -27.67 2.67 -7.60
CA THR A 424 -27.00 2.24 -6.37
C THR A 424 -25.61 1.67 -6.68
N ASP A 425 -24.73 1.62 -5.66
CA ASP A 425 -23.42 0.98 -5.76
C ASP A 425 -23.54 -0.49 -6.23
N ASP A 426 -24.52 -1.23 -5.71
CA ASP A 426 -24.77 -2.64 -6.11
C ASP A 426 -25.08 -2.77 -7.60
N GLU A 427 -25.80 -1.83 -8.19
CA GLU A 427 -26.11 -1.82 -9.63
C GLU A 427 -24.88 -1.49 -10.49
N ILE A 428 -24.01 -0.64 -10.01
CA ILE A 428 -22.71 -0.38 -10.68
C ILE A 428 -21.80 -1.61 -10.60
N GLU A 429 -21.80 -2.30 -9.45
CA GLU A 429 -21.07 -3.57 -9.29
C GLU A 429 -21.56 -4.65 -10.26
N LEU A 430 -22.85 -4.68 -10.62
CA LEU A 430 -23.36 -5.58 -11.66
C LEU A 430 -22.67 -5.38 -13.01
N LEU A 431 -22.34 -4.15 -13.39
CA LEU A 431 -21.60 -3.89 -14.65
C LEU A 431 -20.20 -4.51 -14.63
N MET A 432 -19.53 -4.51 -13.46
CA MET A 432 -18.25 -5.19 -13.29
C MET A 432 -18.40 -6.71 -13.35
N GLU A 433 -19.43 -7.26 -12.71
CA GLU A 433 -19.76 -8.68 -12.78
C GLU A 433 -20.07 -9.12 -14.21
N TYR A 434 -20.83 -8.33 -14.96
CA TYR A 434 -21.16 -8.59 -16.36
C TYR A 434 -19.92 -8.54 -17.26
N ALA A 435 -19.00 -7.62 -16.99
CA ALA A 435 -17.72 -7.57 -17.67
C ALA A 435 -16.92 -8.88 -17.46
N VAL A 436 -16.83 -9.38 -16.22
CA VAL A 436 -16.19 -10.65 -15.92
C VAL A 436 -16.88 -11.82 -16.62
N LYS A 437 -18.22 -11.92 -16.56
CA LYS A 437 -18.99 -12.97 -17.22
C LYS A 437 -18.77 -12.97 -18.73
N TRP A 438 -18.72 -11.80 -19.33
CA TRP A 438 -18.45 -11.67 -20.77
C TRP A 438 -17.03 -12.15 -21.11
N VAL A 439 -16.01 -11.81 -20.32
CA VAL A 439 -14.64 -12.30 -20.53
C VAL A 439 -14.57 -13.81 -20.37
N GLN A 440 -15.28 -14.40 -19.39
CA GLN A 440 -15.35 -15.86 -19.21
C GLN A 440 -15.90 -16.60 -20.44
N GLN A 441 -16.84 -15.98 -21.17
CA GLN A 441 -17.38 -16.52 -22.41
C GLN A 441 -16.46 -16.29 -23.62
N ASN A 442 -15.52 -15.35 -23.53
CA ASN A 442 -14.65 -14.88 -24.62
C ASN A 442 -13.16 -14.98 -24.24
N LEU A 443 -12.68 -16.14 -23.82
CA LEU A 443 -11.31 -16.32 -23.35
C LEU A 443 -10.23 -16.24 -24.43
N THR A 444 -10.58 -16.33 -25.70
CA THR A 444 -9.63 -16.13 -26.81
C THR A 444 -9.47 -14.64 -27.06
N PRO A 445 -8.25 -14.06 -26.99
CA PRO A 445 -8.06 -12.63 -27.16
C PRO A 445 -8.61 -12.10 -28.48
N ILE A 446 -9.31 -10.99 -28.41
CA ILE A 446 -9.87 -10.26 -29.54
C ILE A 446 -9.15 -8.91 -29.60
N SER A 447 -8.52 -8.57 -30.70
CA SER A 447 -7.87 -7.27 -30.86
C SER A 447 -8.91 -6.14 -30.74
N LEU A 448 -8.65 -5.15 -29.92
CA LEU A 448 -9.55 -4.00 -29.72
C LEU A 448 -9.67 -3.13 -30.97
N GLY A 449 -8.61 -2.99 -31.74
CA GLY A 449 -8.57 -2.05 -32.85
C GLY A 449 -8.43 -0.59 -32.39
N LYS A 450 -8.70 0.35 -33.29
CA LYS A 450 -8.64 1.79 -33.01
C LYS A 450 -9.93 2.23 -32.33
N VAL A 451 -9.82 2.95 -31.22
CA VAL A 451 -10.95 3.55 -30.51
C VAL A 451 -10.90 5.08 -30.60
N ASP A 452 -12.06 5.71 -30.54
CA ASP A 452 -12.21 7.17 -30.68
C ASP A 452 -12.31 7.90 -29.32
N TYR A 453 -12.31 7.15 -28.21
CA TYR A 453 -12.35 7.68 -26.85
C TYR A 453 -11.02 7.45 -26.14
N ASN A 454 -10.64 8.39 -25.27
CA ASN A 454 -9.48 8.26 -24.38
C ASN A 454 -9.76 9.02 -23.08
N LEU A 455 -9.68 8.31 -21.94
CA LEU A 455 -9.68 8.87 -20.60
C LEU A 455 -8.45 8.39 -19.84
#